data_5ccce08e2412c395cc2ee52120765335
#
_entry.id   5ccce08e2412c395cc2ee52120765335
#
_cell.length_a   1.000
_cell.length_b   1.000
_cell.length_c   1.000
_cell.angle_alpha   90.00
_cell.angle_beta   90.00
_cell.angle_gamma   90.00
#
_symmetry.space_group_name_H-M   'P 1'
#
loop_
_entity.id
_entity.type
_entity.pdbx_description
1 polymer ?
#
loop_
_entity_poly.entity_id
_entity_poly.type
_entity_poly.pdbx_seq_one_letter_code
_entity_poly.pdbx_strand_id
1 'polypeptide(L)'
;MDSLDYILALVISFVAGVAFVFPVIFLAKKLKIIDKPDQIRKIHKKPTPLLGGLAIFLALNLVILLYLFFTDNLTGGTLILKNLLGIFLGSSFLALGGFLDDKYNLAPKHQLVWPIMSIISVIACGIGIDSITNPLGQGLIELDKYSFNLFWYGGFPYKLTLLSDVFTFVWLLAMIYTTKLLDGLDGLVSGITIIAGVFIFLTALNKGEIVQYDVALLAIIMVGVFVGFLVFNFNPAGIFLGEGGSTLAGFLLGTLSIISGSKVGITLMLLGIPLLDFIWTMVRRKMENKKIISADRKHLHHRLLDAGFSVKKSVLFLYFIAVIFGLIAYYFQEIGLNFLSGVFAVIIVFMLILAYIYKKKLERDKDLTKVKK
;
A
#
# COMPACT_ATOMS: atom_id res chain seq x y z
N MET A 1 5.87 23.28 12.35
CA MET A 1 5.00 23.32 11.14
C MET A 1 3.57 23.64 11.58
N ASP A 2 2.94 24.57 10.89
CA ASP A 2 1.58 24.95 11.17
C ASP A 2 0.57 24.08 10.41
N SER A 3 -0.70 24.10 10.84
CA SER A 3 -1.76 23.36 10.13
C SER A 3 -1.90 23.78 8.66
N LEU A 4 -1.56 25.03 8.34
CA LEU A 4 -1.58 25.57 6.98
C LEU A 4 -0.55 24.86 6.07
N ASP A 5 0.63 24.51 6.59
CA ASP A 5 1.67 23.82 5.81
C ASP A 5 1.18 22.46 5.29
N TYR A 6 0.46 21.71 6.14
CA TYR A 6 -0.11 20.40 5.73
C TYR A 6 -1.25 20.55 4.74
N ILE A 7 -2.08 21.60 4.90
CA ILE A 7 -3.17 21.87 3.93
C ILE A 7 -2.57 22.23 2.57
N LEU A 8 -1.53 23.08 2.54
CA LEU A 8 -0.83 23.44 1.31
C LEU A 8 -0.19 22.21 0.66
N ALA A 9 0.46 21.35 1.45
CA ALA A 9 1.06 20.11 0.96
C ALA A 9 -0.01 19.19 0.34
N LEU A 10 -1.14 19.02 1.00
CA LEU A 10 -2.26 18.24 0.50
C LEU A 10 -2.79 18.79 -0.83
N VAL A 11 -3.02 20.10 -0.90
CA VAL A 11 -3.55 20.76 -2.11
C VAL A 11 -2.57 20.68 -3.28
N ILE A 12 -1.28 21.00 -3.05
CA ILE A 12 -0.24 20.92 -4.09
C ILE A 12 -0.12 19.47 -4.60
N SER A 13 -0.10 18.50 -3.69
CA SER A 13 0.00 17.10 -4.03
C SER A 13 -1.24 16.58 -4.78
N PHE A 14 -2.43 17.02 -4.38
CA PHE A 14 -3.68 16.73 -5.09
C PHE A 14 -3.63 17.26 -6.52
N VAL A 15 -3.26 18.53 -6.69
CA VAL A 15 -3.15 19.16 -8.02
C VAL A 15 -2.12 18.43 -8.86
N ALA A 16 -0.96 18.08 -8.31
CA ALA A 16 0.05 17.29 -9.02
C ALA A 16 -0.49 15.91 -9.41
N GLY A 17 -1.19 15.21 -8.50
CA GLY A 17 -1.83 13.92 -8.76
C GLY A 17 -2.82 13.97 -9.92
N VAL A 18 -3.65 15.01 -9.97
CA VAL A 18 -4.58 15.29 -11.09
C VAL A 18 -3.81 15.60 -12.36
N ALA A 19 -2.82 16.50 -12.30
CA ALA A 19 -2.13 17.01 -13.47
C ALA A 19 -1.36 15.93 -14.23
N PHE A 20 -0.67 15.03 -13.53
CA PHE A 20 0.11 13.97 -14.18
C PHE A 20 -0.73 12.83 -14.79
N VAL A 21 -2.00 12.71 -14.45
CA VAL A 21 -2.88 11.72 -15.08
C VAL A 21 -3.04 11.98 -16.57
N PHE A 22 -3.20 13.23 -16.99
CA PHE A 22 -3.46 13.56 -18.39
C PHE A 22 -2.29 13.19 -19.34
N PRO A 23 -1.03 13.63 -19.10
CA PRO A 23 0.10 13.27 -19.96
C PRO A 23 0.37 11.75 -19.92
N VAL A 24 0.11 11.08 -18.80
CA VAL A 24 0.29 9.62 -18.70
C VAL A 24 -0.78 8.86 -19.47
N ILE A 25 -2.05 9.29 -19.45
CA ILE A 25 -3.10 8.73 -20.33
C ILE A 25 -2.73 8.90 -21.80
N PHE A 26 -2.23 10.09 -22.18
CA PHE A 26 -1.76 10.34 -23.55
C PHE A 26 -0.61 9.41 -23.93
N LEU A 27 0.39 9.26 -23.06
CA LEU A 27 1.53 8.36 -23.25
C LEU A 27 1.08 6.90 -23.37
N ALA A 28 0.20 6.43 -22.48
CA ALA A 28 -0.33 5.06 -22.49
C ALA A 28 -1.06 4.76 -23.81
N LYS A 29 -1.89 5.70 -24.29
CA LYS A 29 -2.57 5.57 -25.59
C LYS A 29 -1.59 5.56 -26.75
N LYS A 30 -0.59 6.45 -26.77
CA LYS A 30 0.44 6.53 -27.81
C LYS A 30 1.28 5.24 -27.89
N LEU A 31 1.63 4.67 -26.73
CA LEU A 31 2.40 3.43 -26.62
C LEU A 31 1.54 2.16 -26.72
N LYS A 32 0.20 2.32 -26.85
CA LYS A 32 -0.78 1.22 -26.87
C LYS A 32 -0.77 0.34 -25.62
N ILE A 33 -0.41 0.92 -24.46
CA ILE A 33 -0.43 0.27 -23.14
C ILE A 33 -1.84 0.43 -22.55
N ILE A 34 -2.75 -0.38 -23.06
CA ILE A 34 -4.19 -0.29 -22.78
C ILE A 34 -4.69 -1.67 -22.41
N ASP A 35 -5.37 -1.77 -21.28
CA ASP A 35 -6.05 -2.99 -20.88
C ASP A 35 -7.36 -3.13 -21.66
N LYS A 36 -7.43 -4.18 -22.49
CA LYS A 36 -8.62 -4.48 -23.31
C LYS A 36 -9.55 -5.41 -22.53
N PRO A 37 -10.88 -5.16 -22.57
CA PRO A 37 -11.83 -6.06 -21.95
C PRO A 37 -11.74 -7.46 -22.56
N ASP A 38 -11.73 -8.45 -21.67
CA ASP A 38 -11.79 -9.87 -22.02
C ASP A 38 -13.11 -10.41 -21.46
N GLN A 39 -13.86 -11.17 -22.25
CA GLN A 39 -15.21 -11.65 -21.87
C GLN A 39 -15.21 -12.62 -20.69
N ILE A 40 -14.06 -13.15 -20.28
CA ILE A 40 -13.99 -14.26 -19.32
C ILE A 40 -13.58 -13.78 -17.90
N ARG A 41 -12.69 -12.79 -17.78
CA ARG A 41 -12.08 -12.44 -16.49
C ARG A 41 -12.26 -10.98 -16.07
N LYS A 42 -12.34 -10.05 -17.02
CA LYS A 42 -12.30 -8.60 -16.77
C LYS A 42 -13.68 -8.03 -16.55
N ILE A 43 -13.81 -7.16 -15.57
CA ILE A 43 -15.09 -6.57 -15.14
C ILE A 43 -15.41 -5.31 -15.97
N HIS A 44 -14.38 -4.61 -16.47
CA HIS A 44 -14.55 -3.39 -17.24
C HIS A 44 -15.03 -3.67 -18.68
N LYS A 45 -15.81 -2.72 -19.22
CA LYS A 45 -16.45 -2.86 -20.54
C LYS A 45 -15.74 -2.05 -21.63
N LYS A 46 -14.83 -1.14 -21.26
CA LYS A 46 -14.14 -0.23 -22.20
C LYS A 46 -12.63 -0.44 -22.08
N PRO A 47 -11.87 -0.30 -23.19
CA PRO A 47 -10.41 -0.27 -23.13
C PRO A 47 -9.94 0.85 -22.21
N THR A 48 -9.14 0.53 -21.19
CA THR A 48 -8.71 1.49 -20.17
C THR A 48 -7.18 1.59 -20.17
N PRO A 49 -6.61 2.81 -20.23
CA PRO A 49 -5.16 3.01 -20.13
C PRO A 49 -4.61 2.45 -18.82
N LEU A 50 -3.42 1.84 -18.90
CA LEU A 50 -2.58 1.48 -17.76
C LEU A 50 -1.60 2.61 -17.43
N LEU A 51 -0.56 2.36 -16.64
CA LEU A 51 0.49 3.29 -16.23
C LEU A 51 0.10 4.28 -15.12
N GLY A 52 -0.98 4.05 -14.37
CA GLY A 52 -1.32 4.92 -13.24
C GLY A 52 -0.18 5.07 -12.21
N GLY A 53 0.61 4.02 -12.02
CA GLY A 53 1.80 4.06 -11.17
C GLY A 53 2.84 5.08 -11.63
N LEU A 54 3.02 5.28 -12.92
CA LEU A 54 3.91 6.31 -13.46
C LEU A 54 3.40 7.72 -13.13
N ALA A 55 2.08 7.95 -13.21
CA ALA A 55 1.49 9.24 -12.85
C ALA A 55 1.70 9.57 -11.36
N ILE A 56 1.46 8.57 -10.48
CA ILE A 56 1.68 8.71 -9.04
C ILE A 56 3.16 8.94 -8.74
N PHE A 57 4.07 8.16 -9.34
CA PHE A 57 5.52 8.31 -9.18
C PHE A 57 6.00 9.72 -9.54
N LEU A 58 5.60 10.23 -10.70
CA LEU A 58 5.99 11.56 -11.17
C LEU A 58 5.43 12.67 -10.27
N ALA A 59 4.15 12.59 -9.91
CA ALA A 59 3.51 13.55 -9.03
C ALA A 59 4.16 13.58 -7.64
N LEU A 60 4.38 12.40 -7.02
CA LEU A 60 4.97 12.28 -5.69
C LEU A 60 6.37 12.88 -5.65
N ASN A 61 7.23 12.45 -6.59
CA ASN A 61 8.62 12.89 -6.58
C ASN A 61 8.76 14.37 -6.96
N LEU A 62 7.91 14.90 -7.85
CA LEU A 62 7.88 16.34 -8.12
C LEU A 62 7.58 17.13 -6.83
N VAL A 63 6.55 16.74 -6.08
CA VAL A 63 6.17 17.45 -4.86
C VAL A 63 7.25 17.33 -3.78
N ILE A 64 7.83 16.14 -3.59
CA ILE A 64 8.97 15.95 -2.67
C ILE A 64 10.14 16.88 -3.06
N LEU A 65 10.51 16.94 -4.34
CA LEU A 65 11.56 17.83 -4.83
C LEU A 65 11.22 19.31 -4.60
N LEU A 66 9.98 19.74 -4.83
CA LEU A 66 9.56 21.12 -4.55
C LEU A 66 9.75 21.44 -3.07
N TYR A 67 9.33 20.55 -2.16
CA TYR A 67 9.51 20.75 -0.72
C TYR A 67 10.98 20.75 -0.31
N LEU A 68 11.83 19.93 -0.93
CA LEU A 68 13.29 19.93 -0.68
C LEU A 68 13.99 21.20 -1.18
N PHE A 69 13.53 21.80 -2.29
CA PHE A 69 14.16 23.01 -2.83
C PHE A 69 13.65 24.30 -2.19
N PHE A 70 12.40 24.35 -1.74
CA PHE A 70 11.78 25.59 -1.27
C PHE A 70 11.58 25.63 0.25
N THR A 71 11.75 24.50 0.95
CA THR A 71 11.58 24.44 2.42
C THR A 71 12.54 23.43 3.03
N ASP A 72 12.83 23.60 4.34
CA ASP A 72 13.60 22.63 5.12
C ASP A 72 12.70 21.62 5.86
N ASN A 73 11.41 21.63 5.57
CA ASN A 73 10.39 20.92 6.34
C ASN A 73 10.44 19.38 6.20
N LEU A 74 11.05 18.85 5.14
CA LEU A 74 11.18 17.40 4.91
C LEU A 74 12.48 16.80 5.49
N THR A 75 13.42 17.63 5.91
CA THR A 75 14.71 17.18 6.45
C THR A 75 15.01 17.94 7.73
N GLY A 76 15.67 17.29 8.68
CA GLY A 76 16.01 17.91 9.96
C GLY A 76 15.23 17.37 11.16
N GLY A 77 14.31 16.44 10.94
CA GLY A 77 13.64 15.67 11.98
C GLY A 77 14.03 14.18 11.93
N THR A 78 13.04 13.33 11.83
CA THR A 78 13.20 11.86 11.71
C THR A 78 13.72 11.49 10.31
N LEU A 79 13.28 12.21 9.30
CA LEU A 79 13.69 12.00 7.91
C LEU A 79 15.02 12.71 7.63
N ILE A 80 15.94 11.98 7.04
CA ILE A 80 17.18 12.52 6.49
C ILE A 80 17.19 12.38 4.98
N LEU A 81 18.01 13.18 4.29
CA LEU A 81 18.09 13.16 2.82
C LEU A 81 18.38 11.76 2.26
N LYS A 82 19.16 10.95 2.99
CA LYS A 82 19.46 9.56 2.63
C LYS A 82 18.19 8.69 2.58
N ASN A 83 17.24 8.88 3.50
CA ASN A 83 15.97 8.14 3.51
C ASN A 83 15.10 8.52 2.28
N LEU A 84 15.03 9.81 1.95
CA LEU A 84 14.31 10.30 0.78
C LEU A 84 14.93 9.77 -0.52
N LEU A 85 16.27 9.66 -0.59
CA LEU A 85 16.96 9.02 -1.70
C LEU A 85 16.56 7.54 -1.83
N GLY A 86 16.46 6.80 -0.72
CA GLY A 86 15.98 5.42 -0.71
C GLY A 86 14.57 5.27 -1.26
N ILE A 87 13.66 6.17 -0.84
CA ILE A 87 12.28 6.22 -1.33
C ILE A 87 12.26 6.54 -2.83
N PHE A 88 13.04 7.53 -3.27
CA PHE A 88 13.15 7.89 -4.69
C PHE A 88 13.65 6.73 -5.55
N LEU A 89 14.76 6.10 -5.18
CA LEU A 89 15.33 4.97 -5.92
C LEU A 89 14.38 3.76 -5.90
N GLY A 90 13.83 3.42 -4.74
CA GLY A 90 12.88 2.32 -4.61
C GLY A 90 11.62 2.53 -5.43
N SER A 91 11.03 3.72 -5.38
CA SER A 91 9.87 4.08 -6.21
C SER A 91 10.20 4.10 -7.71
N SER A 92 11.43 4.50 -8.09
CA SER A 92 11.90 4.49 -9.48
C SER A 92 11.99 3.07 -10.03
N PHE A 93 12.52 2.11 -9.26
CA PHE A 93 12.54 0.70 -9.67
C PHE A 93 11.13 0.15 -9.86
N LEU A 94 10.19 0.46 -8.98
CA LEU A 94 8.80 0.00 -9.12
C LEU A 94 8.07 0.67 -10.29
N ALA A 95 8.29 1.96 -10.52
CA ALA A 95 7.72 2.67 -11.66
C ALA A 95 8.25 2.12 -12.98
N LEU A 96 9.57 1.86 -13.07
CA LEU A 96 10.21 1.28 -14.26
C LEU A 96 9.74 -0.15 -14.49
N GLY A 97 9.76 -0.97 -13.44
CA GLY A 97 9.32 -2.37 -13.51
C GLY A 97 7.86 -2.49 -13.89
N GLY A 98 6.99 -1.66 -13.31
CA GLY A 98 5.58 -1.59 -13.65
C GLY A 98 5.35 -1.12 -15.08
N PHE A 99 6.07 -0.11 -15.56
CA PHE A 99 6.00 0.31 -16.96
C PHE A 99 6.38 -0.82 -17.92
N LEU A 100 7.44 -1.56 -17.61
CA LEU A 100 7.89 -2.69 -18.44
C LEU A 100 6.88 -3.84 -18.40
N ASP A 101 6.29 -4.12 -17.23
CA ASP A 101 5.27 -5.16 -17.10
C ASP A 101 3.98 -4.80 -17.84
N ASP A 102 3.45 -3.60 -17.63
CA ASP A 102 2.25 -3.11 -18.29
C ASP A 102 2.40 -3.10 -19.83
N LYS A 103 3.63 -2.94 -20.34
CA LYS A 103 3.92 -2.94 -21.79
C LYS A 103 4.19 -4.32 -22.35
N TYR A 104 4.96 -5.15 -21.65
CA TYR A 104 5.50 -6.40 -22.20
C TYR A 104 4.93 -7.66 -21.54
N ASN A 105 4.11 -7.51 -20.49
CA ASN A 105 3.53 -8.60 -19.71
C ASN A 105 4.60 -9.60 -19.24
N LEU A 106 5.48 -9.13 -18.36
CA LEU A 106 6.68 -9.84 -17.91
C LEU A 106 6.33 -11.17 -17.23
N ALA A 107 7.19 -12.17 -17.40
CA ALA A 107 7.07 -13.41 -16.64
C ALA A 107 7.27 -13.16 -15.13
N PRO A 108 6.60 -13.92 -14.24
CA PRO A 108 6.60 -13.67 -12.80
C PRO A 108 8.00 -13.55 -12.16
N LYS A 109 8.98 -14.29 -12.66
CA LYS A 109 10.39 -14.18 -12.21
C LYS A 109 11.03 -12.82 -12.49
N HIS A 110 10.67 -12.19 -13.60
CA HIS A 110 11.17 -10.85 -13.96
C HIS A 110 10.39 -9.74 -13.23
N GLN A 111 9.10 -9.96 -12.96
CA GLN A 111 8.31 -9.04 -12.12
C GLN A 111 8.90 -8.94 -10.70
N LEU A 112 9.41 -10.04 -10.12
CA LEU A 112 9.96 -10.08 -8.76
C LEU A 112 11.24 -9.25 -8.59
N VAL A 113 12.02 -9.04 -9.65
CA VAL A 113 13.29 -8.29 -9.60
C VAL A 113 13.07 -6.86 -9.11
N TRP A 114 12.03 -6.17 -9.58
CA TRP A 114 11.77 -4.76 -9.29
C TRP A 114 11.42 -4.49 -7.82
N PRO A 115 10.51 -5.24 -7.18
CA PRO A 115 10.30 -5.17 -5.74
C PRO A 115 11.57 -5.44 -4.93
N ILE A 116 12.37 -6.44 -5.31
CA ILE A 116 13.63 -6.74 -4.60
C ILE A 116 14.60 -5.55 -4.69
N MET A 117 14.81 -4.98 -5.88
CA MET A 117 15.68 -3.80 -6.06
C MET A 117 15.17 -2.59 -5.29
N SER A 118 13.86 -2.39 -5.27
CA SER A 118 13.21 -1.35 -4.49
C SER A 118 13.49 -1.50 -2.99
N ILE A 119 13.31 -2.69 -2.44
CA ILE A 119 13.54 -2.99 -1.02
C ILE A 119 15.03 -2.82 -0.65
N ILE A 120 15.93 -3.34 -1.49
CA ILE A 120 17.38 -3.19 -1.27
C ILE A 120 17.77 -1.71 -1.24
N SER A 121 17.19 -0.87 -2.09
CA SER A 121 17.45 0.58 -2.11
C SER A 121 17.09 1.25 -0.79
N VAL A 122 15.95 0.87 -0.20
CA VAL A 122 15.46 1.40 1.08
C VAL A 122 16.38 0.97 2.22
N ILE A 123 16.71 -0.33 2.29
CA ILE A 123 17.61 -0.89 3.31
C ILE A 123 19.00 -0.23 3.21
N ALA A 124 19.56 -0.14 2.01
CA ALA A 124 20.87 0.50 1.78
C ALA A 124 20.87 1.97 2.18
N CYS A 125 19.73 2.64 2.12
CA CYS A 125 19.55 4.00 2.60
C CYS A 125 19.23 4.11 4.10
N GLY A 126 19.34 3.02 4.86
CA GLY A 126 19.24 2.99 6.31
C GLY A 126 17.82 3.07 6.85
N ILE A 127 16.83 2.67 6.06
CA ILE A 127 15.45 2.51 6.52
C ILE A 127 15.27 1.03 6.89
N GLY A 128 15.05 0.75 8.18
CA GLY A 128 14.91 -0.59 8.71
C GLY A 128 14.03 -0.66 9.95
N ILE A 129 13.56 -1.85 10.28
CA ILE A 129 12.81 -2.16 11.51
C ILE A 129 13.80 -2.54 12.59
N ASP A 130 14.21 -1.58 13.43
CA ASP A 130 15.23 -1.78 14.45
C ASP A 130 14.70 -2.49 15.71
N SER A 131 13.40 -2.41 15.94
CA SER A 131 12.74 -3.08 17.07
C SER A 131 11.30 -3.46 16.76
N ILE A 132 10.81 -4.49 17.43
CA ILE A 132 9.40 -4.92 17.42
C ILE A 132 8.88 -5.04 18.84
N THR A 133 7.61 -4.73 19.05
CA THR A 133 6.96 -4.97 20.36
C THR A 133 6.96 -6.46 20.66
N ASN A 134 7.37 -6.83 21.88
CA ASN A 134 7.39 -8.22 22.30
C ASN A 134 5.96 -8.77 22.38
N PRO A 135 5.57 -9.74 21.52
CA PRO A 135 4.21 -10.26 21.49
C PRO A 135 3.87 -11.16 22.70
N LEU A 136 4.87 -11.67 23.39
CA LEU A 136 4.72 -12.64 24.50
C LEU A 136 5.04 -12.04 25.88
N GLY A 137 5.43 -10.76 25.94
CA GLY A 137 5.83 -10.12 27.19
C GLY A 137 5.79 -8.61 27.14
N GLN A 138 6.45 -7.96 28.10
CA GLN A 138 6.63 -6.51 28.12
C GLN A 138 7.94 -6.12 27.38
N GLY A 139 7.98 -4.91 26.81
CA GLY A 139 9.17 -4.32 26.22
C GLY A 139 9.30 -4.54 24.72
N LEU A 140 10.48 -4.21 24.20
CA LEU A 140 10.83 -4.29 22.78
C LEU A 140 11.85 -5.41 22.56
N ILE A 141 11.75 -6.08 21.43
CA ILE A 141 12.78 -6.99 20.92
C ILE A 141 13.63 -6.17 19.95
N GLU A 142 14.90 -5.94 20.33
CA GLU A 142 15.87 -5.22 19.49
C GLU A 142 16.35 -6.14 18.36
N LEU A 143 16.21 -5.68 17.13
CA LEU A 143 16.65 -6.39 15.93
C LEU A 143 18.00 -5.85 15.41
N ASP A 144 18.43 -4.68 15.89
CA ASP A 144 19.66 -4.00 15.49
C ASP A 144 20.90 -4.42 16.29
N LYS A 145 20.76 -5.34 17.24
CA LYS A 145 21.83 -5.82 18.11
C LYS A 145 23.05 -6.36 17.35
N TYR A 146 22.86 -6.98 16.19
CA TYR A 146 23.93 -7.51 15.36
C TYR A 146 24.09 -6.63 14.11
N SER A 147 24.86 -5.55 14.25
CA SER A 147 25.18 -4.63 13.15
C SER A 147 26.65 -4.70 12.76
N PHE A 148 26.92 -4.75 11.46
CA PHE A 148 28.25 -4.73 10.87
C PHE A 148 28.43 -3.43 10.08
N ASN A 149 29.41 -2.58 10.48
CA ASN A 149 29.75 -1.39 9.71
C ASN A 149 30.46 -1.83 8.43
N LEU A 150 29.89 -1.51 7.27
CA LEU A 150 30.48 -1.82 5.96
C LEU A 150 31.46 -0.74 5.55
N PHE A 151 31.02 0.53 5.52
CA PHE A 151 31.84 1.70 5.16
C PHE A 151 31.15 2.98 5.61
N TRP A 152 31.93 4.09 5.55
CA TRP A 152 31.44 5.45 5.79
C TRP A 152 31.45 6.22 4.48
N TYR A 153 30.35 6.91 4.17
CA TYR A 153 30.26 7.77 3.00
C TYR A 153 29.38 8.99 3.30
N GLY A 154 29.84 10.20 2.94
CA GLY A 154 29.09 11.43 3.14
C GLY A 154 28.75 11.76 4.60
N GLY A 155 29.55 11.28 5.59
CA GLY A 155 29.28 11.47 7.01
C GLY A 155 28.30 10.47 7.62
N PHE A 156 27.79 9.51 6.83
CA PHE A 156 26.84 8.49 7.28
C PHE A 156 27.46 7.09 7.29
N PRO A 157 27.24 6.30 8.37
CA PRO A 157 27.63 4.91 8.38
C PRO A 157 26.65 4.08 7.52
N TYR A 158 27.20 3.21 6.69
CA TYR A 158 26.47 2.15 6.00
C TYR A 158 26.65 0.86 6.78
N LYS A 159 25.58 0.44 7.43
CA LYS A 159 25.58 -0.74 8.31
C LYS A 159 24.74 -1.84 7.69
N LEU A 160 25.15 -3.08 7.84
CA LEU A 160 24.34 -4.25 7.62
C LEU A 160 23.83 -4.72 8.98
N THR A 161 22.53 -4.73 9.17
CA THR A 161 21.85 -5.12 10.41
C THR A 161 20.99 -6.34 10.13
N LEU A 162 21.60 -7.52 10.22
CA LEU A 162 21.07 -8.75 9.62
C LEU A 162 19.60 -9.01 9.96
N LEU A 163 19.21 -8.96 11.22
CA LEU A 163 17.83 -9.23 11.63
C LEU A 163 16.87 -8.11 11.20
N SER A 164 17.23 -6.84 11.43
CA SER A 164 16.46 -5.68 11.00
C SER A 164 16.25 -5.70 9.48
N ASP A 165 17.30 -5.95 8.70
CA ASP A 165 17.25 -5.98 7.23
C ASP A 165 16.35 -7.12 6.71
N VAL A 166 16.41 -8.31 7.31
CA VAL A 166 15.54 -9.44 6.95
C VAL A 166 14.08 -9.13 7.29
N PHE A 167 13.79 -8.60 8.47
CA PHE A 167 12.43 -8.21 8.86
C PHE A 167 11.89 -7.11 7.94
N THR A 168 12.72 -6.09 7.65
CA THR A 168 12.38 -5.02 6.70
C THR A 168 12.08 -5.56 5.31
N PHE A 169 12.92 -6.48 4.82
CA PHE A 169 12.73 -7.12 3.52
C PHE A 169 11.39 -7.87 3.45
N VAL A 170 11.12 -8.71 4.44
CA VAL A 170 9.87 -9.50 4.51
C VAL A 170 8.65 -8.59 4.64
N TRP A 171 8.75 -7.55 5.48
CA TRP A 171 7.68 -6.57 5.67
C TRP A 171 7.34 -5.85 4.36
N LEU A 172 8.33 -5.23 3.72
CA LEU A 172 8.10 -4.49 2.48
C LEU A 172 7.61 -5.41 1.34
N LEU A 173 8.15 -6.60 1.25
CA LEU A 173 7.69 -7.59 0.26
C LEU A 173 6.21 -7.96 0.51
N ALA A 174 5.83 -8.23 1.76
CA ALA A 174 4.45 -8.51 2.13
C ALA A 174 3.52 -7.34 1.80
N MET A 175 3.92 -6.10 2.09
CA MET A 175 3.14 -4.89 1.79
C MET A 175 2.95 -4.70 0.29
N ILE A 176 4.02 -4.80 -0.51
CA ILE A 176 3.99 -4.67 -1.97
C ILE A 176 3.06 -5.72 -2.59
N TYR A 177 3.16 -6.98 -2.16
CA TYR A 177 2.32 -8.04 -2.72
C TYR A 177 0.89 -8.00 -2.20
N THR A 178 0.64 -7.52 -1.00
CA THR A 178 -0.72 -7.32 -0.47
C THR A 178 -1.48 -6.30 -1.33
N THR A 179 -0.89 -5.14 -1.61
CA THR A 179 -1.52 -4.12 -2.45
C THR A 179 -1.64 -4.54 -3.91
N LYS A 180 -0.64 -5.24 -4.45
CA LYS A 180 -0.69 -5.84 -5.79
C LYS A 180 -1.88 -6.79 -5.93
N LEU A 181 -2.12 -7.66 -4.96
CA LEU A 181 -3.24 -8.61 -4.99
C LEU A 181 -4.59 -7.95 -4.68
N LEU A 182 -4.58 -6.82 -3.97
CA LEU A 182 -5.76 -6.02 -3.72
C LEU A 182 -6.25 -5.27 -4.96
N ASP A 183 -5.40 -5.08 -5.98
CA ASP A 183 -5.68 -4.32 -7.20
C ASP A 183 -6.57 -5.10 -8.18
N GLY A 184 -7.76 -5.48 -7.71
CA GLY A 184 -8.76 -6.20 -8.49
C GLY A 184 -10.03 -5.40 -8.77
N LEU A 185 -10.21 -4.21 -8.15
CA LEU A 185 -11.37 -3.33 -8.32
C LEU A 185 -10.94 -1.87 -8.46
N ASP A 186 -11.60 -1.16 -9.40
CA ASP A 186 -11.38 0.28 -9.64
C ASP A 186 -11.43 1.10 -8.35
N GLY A 187 -10.35 1.81 -8.05
CA GLY A 187 -10.22 2.69 -6.90
C GLY A 187 -9.87 1.99 -5.58
N LEU A 188 -9.91 0.65 -5.50
CA LEU A 188 -9.76 -0.05 -4.22
C LEU A 188 -8.40 0.23 -3.58
N VAL A 189 -7.30 -0.02 -4.28
CA VAL A 189 -5.95 0.21 -3.75
C VAL A 189 -5.71 1.68 -3.46
N SER A 190 -6.07 2.57 -4.38
CA SER A 190 -5.89 4.02 -4.20
C SER A 190 -6.58 4.52 -2.93
N GLY A 191 -7.82 4.13 -2.68
CA GLY A 191 -8.54 4.59 -1.49
C GLY A 191 -8.06 3.94 -0.19
N ILE A 192 -7.69 2.66 -0.19
CA ILE A 192 -7.07 2.02 0.99
C ILE A 192 -5.74 2.72 1.31
N THR A 193 -4.94 3.08 0.30
CA THR A 193 -3.69 3.83 0.48
C THR A 193 -3.93 5.20 1.08
N ILE A 194 -4.97 5.92 0.64
CA ILE A 194 -5.38 7.20 1.22
C ILE A 194 -5.74 7.03 2.69
N ILE A 195 -6.61 6.07 3.01
CA ILE A 195 -7.05 5.82 4.40
C ILE A 195 -5.84 5.50 5.28
N ALA A 196 -4.97 4.58 4.85
CA ALA A 196 -3.77 4.22 5.60
C ALA A 196 -2.81 5.41 5.76
N GLY A 197 -2.60 6.20 4.71
CA GLY A 197 -1.77 7.41 4.75
C GLY A 197 -2.31 8.47 5.73
N VAL A 198 -3.64 8.66 5.80
CA VAL A 198 -4.27 9.56 6.77
C VAL A 198 -4.00 9.09 8.21
N PHE A 199 -4.11 7.78 8.49
CA PHE A 199 -3.80 7.28 9.84
C PHE A 199 -2.30 7.38 10.16
N ILE A 200 -1.40 7.17 9.21
CA ILE A 200 0.04 7.43 9.40
C ILE A 200 0.28 8.91 9.70
N PHE A 201 -0.38 9.82 8.97
CA PHE A 201 -0.31 11.26 9.23
C PHE A 201 -0.78 11.60 10.65
N LEU A 202 -1.98 11.14 11.06
CA LEU A 202 -2.54 11.42 12.38
C LEU A 202 -1.64 10.89 13.51
N THR A 203 -1.10 9.69 13.36
CA THR A 203 -0.22 9.08 14.35
C THR A 203 1.15 9.74 14.40
N ALA A 204 1.67 10.26 13.28
CA ALA A 204 2.91 11.03 13.27
C ALA A 204 2.79 12.36 14.03
N LEU A 205 1.58 12.91 14.13
CA LEU A 205 1.25 14.15 14.87
C LEU A 205 0.78 13.90 16.30
N ASN A 206 0.69 12.63 16.75
CA ASN A 206 0.20 12.33 18.09
C ASN A 206 1.15 12.86 19.17
N LYS A 207 0.62 13.70 20.06
CA LYS A 207 1.37 14.41 21.12
C LYS A 207 1.84 13.50 22.27
N GLY A 208 1.35 12.25 22.35
CA GLY A 208 1.78 11.25 23.33
C GLY A 208 3.16 10.64 23.06
N GLU A 209 3.69 10.85 21.86
CA GLU A 209 5.01 10.41 21.40
C GLU A 209 5.82 11.60 20.88
N ILE A 210 7.06 11.33 20.40
CA ILE A 210 7.84 12.35 19.69
C ILE A 210 7.12 12.70 18.38
N VAL A 211 6.68 13.95 18.26
CA VAL A 211 5.98 14.43 17.06
C VAL A 211 6.94 14.44 15.87
N GLN A 212 6.55 13.73 14.81
CA GLN A 212 7.34 13.56 13.59
C GLN A 212 6.74 14.40 12.45
N TYR A 213 7.00 15.70 12.47
CA TYR A 213 6.42 16.67 11.52
C TYR A 213 6.76 16.38 10.07
N ASP A 214 7.99 15.95 9.80
CA ASP A 214 8.52 15.58 8.48
C ASP A 214 7.88 14.30 7.93
N VAL A 215 7.69 13.29 8.77
CA VAL A 215 6.96 12.06 8.40
C VAL A 215 5.49 12.35 8.13
N ALA A 216 4.86 13.20 8.94
CA ALA A 216 3.49 13.65 8.71
C ALA A 216 3.37 14.39 7.37
N LEU A 217 4.36 15.27 7.05
CA LEU A 217 4.40 15.97 5.78
C LEU A 217 4.50 15.01 4.59
N LEU A 218 5.39 14.03 4.66
CA LEU A 218 5.54 13.04 3.60
C LEU A 218 4.27 12.16 3.43
N ALA A 219 3.63 11.80 4.55
CA ALA A 219 2.37 11.04 4.53
C ALA A 219 1.23 11.84 3.87
N ILE A 220 1.08 13.14 4.19
CA ILE A 220 0.01 13.95 3.61
C ILE A 220 0.29 14.28 2.12
N ILE A 221 1.56 14.39 1.70
CA ILE A 221 1.95 14.49 0.29
C ILE A 221 1.51 13.24 -0.46
N MET A 222 1.80 12.06 0.07
CA MET A 222 1.35 10.79 -0.51
C MET A 222 -0.18 10.74 -0.62
N VAL A 223 -0.88 11.08 0.46
CA VAL A 223 -2.36 11.13 0.48
C VAL A 223 -2.88 12.03 -0.62
N GLY A 224 -2.35 13.25 -0.74
CA GLY A 224 -2.80 14.21 -1.77
C GLY A 224 -2.65 13.68 -3.19
N VAL A 225 -1.49 13.08 -3.51
CA VAL A 225 -1.24 12.47 -4.83
C VAL A 225 -2.24 11.35 -5.12
N PHE A 226 -2.48 10.45 -4.16
CA PHE A 226 -3.44 9.35 -4.34
C PHE A 226 -4.88 9.83 -4.42
N VAL A 227 -5.27 10.89 -3.69
CA VAL A 227 -6.60 11.52 -3.82
C VAL A 227 -6.78 12.10 -5.22
N GLY A 228 -5.78 12.83 -5.74
CA GLY A 228 -5.81 13.36 -7.11
C GLY A 228 -5.93 12.28 -8.17
N PHE A 229 -5.19 11.19 -8.01
CA PHE A 229 -5.26 10.03 -8.90
C PHE A 229 -6.61 9.31 -8.79
N LEU A 230 -7.17 9.15 -7.59
CA LEU A 230 -8.44 8.45 -7.33
C LEU A 230 -9.62 9.07 -8.09
N VAL A 231 -9.60 10.39 -8.35
CA VAL A 231 -10.63 11.07 -9.16
C VAL A 231 -10.82 10.38 -10.51
N PHE A 232 -9.75 9.86 -11.12
CA PHE A 232 -9.78 9.18 -12.41
C PHE A 232 -9.78 7.65 -12.30
N ASN A 233 -9.36 7.11 -11.16
CA ASN A 233 -9.27 5.67 -10.94
C ASN A 233 -10.54 5.07 -10.27
N PHE A 234 -11.40 5.92 -9.67
CA PHE A 234 -12.65 5.43 -9.08
C PHE A 234 -13.61 4.90 -10.15
N ASN A 235 -14.39 3.87 -9.77
CA ASN A 235 -15.28 3.18 -10.71
C ASN A 235 -16.40 4.08 -11.29
N PRO A 236 -16.58 4.16 -12.61
CA PRO A 236 -15.82 3.47 -13.66
C PRO A 236 -14.49 4.16 -13.95
N ALA A 237 -13.38 3.42 -13.89
CA ALA A 237 -12.05 3.99 -14.02
C ALA A 237 -11.75 4.51 -15.44
N GLY A 238 -11.15 5.70 -15.52
CA GLY A 238 -10.58 6.29 -16.72
C GLY A 238 -9.11 5.91 -16.96
N ILE A 239 -8.42 5.45 -15.89
CA ILE A 239 -7.05 4.94 -15.89
C ILE A 239 -6.92 3.90 -14.78
N PHE A 240 -6.21 2.81 -15.04
CA PHE A 240 -5.86 1.82 -14.02
C PHE A 240 -4.50 2.12 -13.39
N LEU A 241 -4.36 1.69 -12.14
CA LEU A 241 -3.09 1.77 -11.41
C LEU A 241 -1.95 1.07 -12.16
N GLY A 242 -2.22 -0.09 -12.72
CA GLY A 242 -1.23 -0.98 -13.30
C GLY A 242 -0.32 -1.64 -12.27
N GLU A 243 0.61 -2.45 -12.74
CA GLU A 243 1.55 -3.15 -11.87
C GLU A 243 2.40 -2.16 -11.04
N GLY A 244 2.88 -1.07 -11.68
CA GLY A 244 3.70 -0.06 -11.01
C GLY A 244 2.95 0.67 -9.89
N GLY A 245 1.66 0.98 -10.07
CA GLY A 245 0.90 1.74 -9.09
C GLY A 245 0.50 0.93 -7.88
N SER A 246 0.08 -0.31 -8.09
CA SER A 246 -0.29 -1.20 -7.00
C SER A 246 0.90 -1.59 -6.12
N THR A 247 2.06 -1.87 -6.72
CA THR A 247 3.31 -2.16 -5.99
C THR A 247 3.87 -0.94 -5.28
N LEU A 248 3.81 0.24 -5.93
CA LEU A 248 4.24 1.51 -5.35
C LEU A 248 3.42 1.89 -4.10
N ALA A 249 2.11 1.66 -4.12
CA ALA A 249 1.25 1.90 -2.96
C ALA A 249 1.70 1.11 -1.73
N GLY A 250 1.94 -0.18 -1.87
CA GLY A 250 2.44 -1.03 -0.78
C GLY A 250 3.83 -0.65 -0.30
N PHE A 251 4.72 -0.32 -1.24
CA PHE A 251 6.06 0.16 -0.94
C PHE A 251 6.04 1.44 -0.09
N LEU A 252 5.27 2.44 -0.51
CA LEU A 252 5.17 3.71 0.20
C LEU A 252 4.56 3.54 1.59
N LEU A 253 3.47 2.79 1.71
CA LEU A 253 2.84 2.50 3.01
C LEU A 253 3.78 1.72 3.93
N GLY A 254 4.44 0.68 3.41
CA GLY A 254 5.39 -0.12 4.17
C GLY A 254 6.59 0.70 4.64
N THR A 255 7.15 1.53 3.78
CA THR A 255 8.31 2.38 4.09
C THR A 255 7.96 3.48 5.10
N LEU A 256 6.84 4.18 4.90
CA LEU A 256 6.37 5.21 5.84
C LEU A 256 6.07 4.62 7.23
N SER A 257 5.51 3.42 7.30
CA SER A 257 5.25 2.76 8.58
C SER A 257 6.53 2.42 9.35
N ILE A 258 7.62 2.06 8.65
CA ILE A 258 8.94 1.83 9.26
C ILE A 258 9.51 3.15 9.78
N ILE A 259 9.60 4.17 8.93
CA ILE A 259 10.19 5.47 9.27
C ILE A 259 9.46 6.12 10.45
N SER A 260 8.14 5.94 10.53
CA SER A 260 7.35 6.44 11.64
C SER A 260 7.54 5.65 12.95
N GLY A 261 8.45 4.69 13.02
CA GLY A 261 8.76 3.90 14.20
C GLY A 261 7.72 2.82 14.50
N SER A 262 7.12 2.81 15.70
CA SER A 262 6.19 1.77 16.17
C SER A 262 4.89 1.60 15.35
N LYS A 263 4.73 2.31 14.23
CA LYS A 263 3.49 2.38 13.45
C LYS A 263 3.31 1.26 12.42
N VAL A 264 4.27 0.33 12.35
CA VAL A 264 4.14 -0.95 11.63
C VAL A 264 2.86 -1.68 12.06
N GLY A 265 2.54 -1.67 13.37
CA GLY A 265 1.32 -2.28 13.90
C GLY A 265 0.03 -1.64 13.37
N ILE A 266 -0.03 -0.32 13.24
CA ILE A 266 -1.19 0.40 12.68
C ILE A 266 -1.40 0.03 11.22
N THR A 267 -0.32 0.05 10.42
CA THR A 267 -0.39 -0.31 9.00
C THR A 267 -0.77 -1.78 8.82
N LEU A 268 -0.30 -2.66 9.70
CA LEU A 268 -0.68 -4.07 9.71
C LEU A 268 -2.16 -4.26 10.05
N MET A 269 -2.73 -3.46 10.96
CA MET A 269 -4.16 -3.51 11.25
C MET A 269 -5.00 -2.96 10.08
N LEU A 270 -4.61 -1.84 9.50
CA LEU A 270 -5.30 -1.22 8.36
C LEU A 270 -5.35 -2.13 7.14
N LEU A 271 -4.24 -2.78 6.83
CA LEU A 271 -4.12 -3.75 5.75
C LEU A 271 -4.37 -5.19 6.19
N GLY A 272 -4.80 -5.38 7.43
CA GLY A 272 -4.96 -6.70 8.04
C GLY A 272 -5.91 -7.59 7.25
N ILE A 273 -7.05 -7.06 6.77
CA ILE A 273 -7.99 -7.85 5.96
C ILE A 273 -7.39 -8.22 4.60
N PRO A 274 -6.83 -7.30 3.80
CA PRO A 274 -6.10 -7.66 2.59
C PRO A 274 -4.95 -8.64 2.83
N LEU A 275 -4.19 -8.45 3.91
CA LEU A 275 -3.08 -9.33 4.26
C LEU A 275 -3.56 -10.73 4.66
N LEU A 276 -4.64 -10.84 5.44
CA LEU A 276 -5.26 -12.12 5.78
C LEU A 276 -5.85 -12.82 4.55
N ASP A 277 -6.47 -12.08 3.62
CA ASP A 277 -6.96 -12.64 2.36
C ASP A 277 -5.80 -13.19 1.50
N PHE A 278 -4.68 -12.48 1.48
CA PHE A 278 -3.44 -12.94 0.84
C PHE A 278 -2.92 -14.23 1.48
N ILE A 279 -2.69 -14.24 2.79
CA ILE A 279 -2.21 -15.41 3.53
C ILE A 279 -3.16 -16.59 3.37
N TRP A 280 -4.47 -16.36 3.54
CA TRP A 280 -5.49 -17.39 3.36
C TRP A 280 -5.49 -17.98 1.97
N THR A 281 -5.32 -17.16 0.95
CA THR A 281 -5.23 -17.61 -0.45
C THR A 281 -4.00 -18.49 -0.67
N MET A 282 -2.85 -18.14 -0.09
CA MET A 282 -1.62 -18.96 -0.17
C MET A 282 -1.81 -20.31 0.52
N VAL A 283 -2.33 -20.32 1.76
CA VAL A 283 -2.60 -21.53 2.54
C VAL A 283 -3.55 -22.46 1.79
N ARG A 284 -4.69 -21.93 1.33
CA ARG A 284 -5.68 -22.70 0.58
C ARG A 284 -5.08 -23.30 -0.69
N ARG A 285 -4.28 -22.57 -1.46
CA ARG A 285 -3.64 -23.08 -2.68
C ARG A 285 -2.68 -24.22 -2.39
N LYS A 286 -1.90 -24.09 -1.29
CA LYS A 286 -1.03 -25.17 -0.84
C LYS A 286 -1.83 -26.41 -0.47
N MET A 287 -2.98 -26.25 0.21
CA MET A 287 -3.90 -27.35 0.55
C MET A 287 -4.54 -27.98 -0.70
N GLU A 288 -4.83 -27.18 -1.75
CA GLU A 288 -5.40 -27.64 -3.01
C GLU A 288 -4.31 -28.17 -4.00
N ASN A 289 -3.05 -28.27 -3.61
CA ASN A 289 -1.90 -28.65 -4.46
C ASN A 289 -1.77 -27.81 -5.73
N LYS A 290 -2.14 -26.52 -5.68
CA LYS A 290 -2.05 -25.56 -6.78
C LYS A 290 -0.80 -24.70 -6.66
N LYS A 291 -0.28 -24.25 -7.82
CA LYS A 291 0.85 -23.29 -7.84
C LYS A 291 0.46 -22.00 -7.12
N ILE A 292 1.28 -21.56 -6.17
CA ILE A 292 1.03 -20.38 -5.33
C ILE A 292 0.90 -19.10 -6.18
N ILE A 293 1.60 -18.99 -7.29
CA ILE A 293 1.74 -17.80 -8.15
C ILE A 293 0.68 -17.74 -9.29
N SER A 294 -0.31 -18.64 -9.33
CA SER A 294 -1.33 -18.60 -10.39
C SER A 294 -2.44 -17.59 -10.09
N ALA A 295 -3.05 -16.97 -11.12
CA ALA A 295 -4.18 -16.07 -10.96
C ALA A 295 -5.37 -16.79 -10.28
N ASP A 296 -6.02 -16.13 -9.32
CA ASP A 296 -7.16 -16.69 -8.58
C ASP A 296 -8.30 -15.68 -8.47
N ARG A 297 -9.53 -16.11 -8.78
CA ARG A 297 -10.75 -15.32 -8.61
C ARG A 297 -11.40 -15.48 -7.22
N LYS A 298 -10.71 -16.10 -6.26
CA LYS A 298 -11.27 -16.38 -4.92
C LYS A 298 -10.87 -15.37 -3.85
N HIS A 299 -10.27 -14.23 -4.24
CA HIS A 299 -9.98 -13.13 -3.31
C HIS A 299 -11.26 -12.48 -2.78
N LEU A 300 -11.17 -11.86 -1.61
CA LEU A 300 -12.31 -11.27 -0.88
C LEU A 300 -13.14 -10.32 -1.77
N HIS A 301 -12.49 -9.44 -2.52
CA HIS A 301 -13.16 -8.50 -3.39
C HIS A 301 -13.98 -9.18 -4.52
N HIS A 302 -13.47 -10.28 -5.08
CA HIS A 302 -14.23 -11.08 -6.06
C HIS A 302 -15.42 -11.81 -5.41
N ARG A 303 -15.24 -12.30 -4.16
CA ARG A 303 -16.34 -12.95 -3.42
C ARG A 303 -17.48 -11.98 -3.12
N LEU A 304 -17.19 -10.69 -2.87
CA LEU A 304 -18.22 -9.65 -2.71
C LEU A 304 -19.03 -9.49 -4.01
N LEU A 305 -18.37 -9.46 -5.16
CA LEU A 305 -19.05 -9.41 -6.46
C LEU A 305 -19.90 -10.66 -6.72
N ASP A 306 -19.35 -11.84 -6.41
CA ASP A 306 -20.08 -13.12 -6.53
C ASP A 306 -21.29 -13.18 -5.58
N ALA A 307 -21.25 -12.48 -4.44
CA ALA A 307 -22.40 -12.31 -3.54
C ALA A 307 -23.42 -11.26 -4.02
N GLY A 308 -23.20 -10.63 -5.21
CA GLY A 308 -24.13 -9.69 -5.85
C GLY A 308 -23.91 -8.22 -5.50
N PHE A 309 -22.78 -7.86 -4.85
CA PHE A 309 -22.45 -6.46 -4.66
C PHE A 309 -21.96 -5.83 -5.98
N SER A 310 -22.32 -4.57 -6.23
CA SER A 310 -21.68 -3.81 -7.32
C SER A 310 -20.24 -3.43 -6.96
N VAL A 311 -19.38 -3.13 -7.96
CA VAL A 311 -18.00 -2.69 -7.75
C VAL A 311 -17.94 -1.54 -6.75
N LYS A 312 -18.71 -0.47 -6.94
CA LYS A 312 -18.77 0.67 -6.03
C LYS A 312 -19.12 0.28 -4.58
N LYS A 313 -20.15 -0.57 -4.40
CA LYS A 313 -20.57 -1.01 -3.06
C LYS A 313 -19.48 -1.86 -2.39
N SER A 314 -18.79 -2.72 -3.14
CA SER A 314 -17.71 -3.55 -2.63
C SER A 314 -16.52 -2.68 -2.17
N VAL A 315 -16.13 -1.68 -2.97
CA VAL A 315 -15.03 -0.77 -2.66
C VAL A 315 -15.37 0.08 -1.44
N LEU A 316 -16.55 0.71 -1.40
CA LEU A 316 -16.97 1.52 -0.25
C LEU A 316 -17.11 0.70 1.04
N PHE A 317 -17.56 -0.55 0.94
CA PHE A 317 -17.61 -1.47 2.09
C PHE A 317 -16.20 -1.77 2.64
N LEU A 318 -15.24 -2.03 1.76
CA LEU A 318 -13.85 -2.27 2.18
C LEU A 318 -13.18 -1.01 2.74
N TYR A 319 -13.49 0.19 2.21
CA TYR A 319 -13.05 1.46 2.79
C TYR A 319 -13.62 1.66 4.19
N PHE A 320 -14.91 1.42 4.38
CA PHE A 320 -15.55 1.52 5.69
C PHE A 320 -14.87 0.62 6.74
N ILE A 321 -14.57 -0.61 6.35
CA ILE A 321 -13.85 -1.54 7.22
C ILE A 321 -12.44 -1.03 7.53
N ALA A 322 -11.70 -0.55 6.52
CA ALA A 322 -10.37 0.00 6.72
C ALA A 322 -10.38 1.20 7.67
N VAL A 323 -11.38 2.10 7.57
CA VAL A 323 -11.54 3.22 8.50
C VAL A 323 -11.79 2.72 9.93
N ILE A 324 -12.68 1.73 10.12
CA ILE A 324 -12.92 1.16 11.46
C ILE A 324 -11.64 0.57 12.04
N PHE A 325 -10.89 -0.21 11.27
CA PHE A 325 -9.62 -0.76 11.75
C PHE A 325 -8.56 0.32 12.02
N GLY A 326 -8.54 1.36 11.22
CA GLY A 326 -7.68 2.52 11.45
C GLY A 326 -8.01 3.22 12.76
N LEU A 327 -9.29 3.46 13.04
CA LEU A 327 -9.74 4.04 14.29
C LEU A 327 -9.42 3.15 15.49
N ILE A 328 -9.69 1.85 15.38
CA ILE A 328 -9.34 0.88 16.42
C ILE A 328 -7.82 0.92 16.67
N ALA A 329 -6.99 0.84 15.62
CA ALA A 329 -5.53 0.88 15.74
C ALA A 329 -5.03 2.16 16.41
N TYR A 330 -5.60 3.31 16.01
CA TYR A 330 -5.26 4.62 16.57
C TYR A 330 -5.56 4.68 18.07
N TYR A 331 -6.78 4.28 18.50
CA TYR A 331 -7.16 4.24 19.91
C TYR A 331 -6.39 3.20 20.72
N PHE A 332 -6.09 2.03 20.17
CA PHE A 332 -5.30 1.02 20.87
C PHE A 332 -3.89 1.48 21.16
N GLN A 333 -3.29 2.27 20.27
CA GLN A 333 -2.00 2.88 20.52
C GLN A 333 -2.05 3.85 21.72
N GLU A 334 -3.11 4.67 21.82
CA GLU A 334 -3.28 5.60 22.95
C GLU A 334 -3.47 4.89 24.30
N ILE A 335 -4.14 3.75 24.32
CA ILE A 335 -4.48 3.02 25.56
C ILE A 335 -3.38 2.02 25.95
N GLY A 336 -2.34 1.83 25.13
CA GLY A 336 -1.26 0.89 25.40
C GLY A 336 -1.67 -0.59 25.38
N LEU A 337 -2.77 -0.93 24.68
CA LEU A 337 -3.24 -2.30 24.57
C LEU A 337 -2.29 -3.13 23.68
N ASN A 338 -2.11 -4.40 24.04
CA ASN A 338 -1.19 -5.30 23.37
C ASN A 338 -1.54 -5.48 21.88
N PHE A 339 -0.52 -5.43 21.03
CA PHE A 339 -0.58 -5.72 19.60
C PHE A 339 -1.38 -6.98 19.25
N LEU A 340 -1.29 -8.04 20.05
CA LEU A 340 -2.02 -9.29 19.87
C LEU A 340 -3.55 -9.11 19.89
N SER A 341 -4.09 -8.23 20.76
CA SER A 341 -5.53 -7.98 20.82
C SER A 341 -6.07 -7.37 19.54
N GLY A 342 -5.28 -6.46 18.92
CA GLY A 342 -5.59 -5.90 17.62
C GLY A 342 -5.58 -6.95 16.50
N VAL A 343 -4.58 -7.80 16.45
CA VAL A 343 -4.49 -8.91 15.48
C VAL A 343 -5.68 -9.86 15.63
N PHE A 344 -6.06 -10.24 16.85
CA PHE A 344 -7.25 -11.08 17.09
C PHE A 344 -8.53 -10.40 16.60
N ALA A 345 -8.71 -9.10 16.86
CA ALA A 345 -9.87 -8.35 16.38
C ALA A 345 -9.96 -8.39 14.84
N VAL A 346 -8.84 -8.19 14.14
CA VAL A 346 -8.77 -8.28 12.66
C VAL A 346 -9.16 -9.68 12.18
N ILE A 347 -8.64 -10.73 12.81
CA ILE A 347 -8.96 -12.13 12.45
C ILE A 347 -10.45 -12.40 12.65
N ILE A 348 -11.02 -12.01 13.78
CA ILE A 348 -12.46 -12.21 14.09
C ILE A 348 -13.32 -11.52 13.04
N VAL A 349 -13.06 -10.25 12.74
CA VAL A 349 -13.83 -9.50 11.75
C VAL A 349 -13.67 -10.10 10.34
N PHE A 350 -12.48 -10.52 9.97
CA PHE A 350 -12.26 -11.24 8.71
C PHE A 350 -13.13 -12.50 8.61
N MET A 351 -13.17 -13.31 9.65
CA MET A 351 -14.01 -14.52 9.72
C MET A 351 -15.51 -14.18 9.63
N LEU A 352 -15.96 -13.13 10.33
CA LEU A 352 -17.35 -12.66 10.24
C LEU A 352 -17.73 -12.19 8.84
N ILE A 353 -16.83 -11.47 8.14
CA ILE A 353 -17.03 -11.05 6.76
C ILE A 353 -17.17 -12.26 5.85
N LEU A 354 -16.29 -13.25 5.98
CA LEU A 354 -16.37 -14.48 5.18
C LEU A 354 -17.68 -15.22 5.42
N ALA A 355 -18.13 -15.35 6.67
CA ALA A 355 -19.40 -15.98 7.03
C ALA A 355 -20.60 -15.22 6.44
N TYR A 356 -20.61 -13.88 6.50
CA TYR A 356 -21.65 -13.04 5.92
C TYR A 356 -21.72 -13.19 4.40
N ILE A 357 -20.58 -13.14 3.70
CA ILE A 357 -20.52 -13.33 2.25
C ILE A 357 -21.04 -14.72 1.86
N TYR A 358 -20.64 -15.75 2.61
CA TYR A 358 -21.10 -17.12 2.37
C TYR A 358 -22.62 -17.27 2.52
N LYS A 359 -23.20 -16.69 3.59
CA LYS A 359 -24.65 -16.68 3.81
C LYS A 359 -25.38 -15.99 2.65
N LYS A 360 -24.93 -14.83 2.24
CA LYS A 360 -25.53 -14.05 1.16
C LYS A 360 -25.46 -14.76 -0.20
N LYS A 361 -24.37 -15.48 -0.45
CA LYS A 361 -24.24 -16.33 -1.63
C LYS A 361 -25.27 -17.47 -1.62
N LEU A 362 -25.47 -18.14 -0.49
CA LEU A 362 -26.48 -19.21 -0.35
C LEU A 362 -27.92 -18.69 -0.57
N GLU A 363 -28.25 -17.51 -0.07
CA GLU A 363 -29.54 -16.86 -0.28
C GLU A 363 -29.78 -16.60 -1.78
N ARG A 364 -28.81 -16.02 -2.47
CA ARG A 364 -28.85 -15.76 -3.91
C ARG A 364 -29.03 -17.04 -4.74
N ASP A 365 -28.29 -18.10 -4.42
CA ASP A 365 -28.36 -19.36 -5.13
C ASP A 365 -29.76 -20.04 -4.94
N LYS A 366 -30.39 -19.90 -3.77
CA LYS A 366 -31.75 -20.33 -3.49
C LYS A 366 -32.77 -19.55 -4.30
N ASP A 367 -32.61 -18.24 -4.46
CA ASP A 367 -33.54 -17.41 -5.26
C ASP A 367 -33.43 -17.73 -6.75
N LEU A 368 -32.24 -17.99 -7.27
CA LEU A 368 -32.01 -18.40 -8.64
C LEU A 368 -32.64 -19.79 -8.95
N THR A 369 -32.68 -20.69 -7.97
CA THR A 369 -33.32 -21.99 -8.11
C THR A 369 -34.84 -21.92 -8.05
N LYS A 370 -35.42 -20.94 -7.33
CA LYS A 370 -36.87 -20.69 -7.30
C LYS A 370 -37.39 -20.06 -8.59
N VAL A 371 -36.59 -19.23 -9.28
CA VAL A 371 -36.97 -18.57 -10.55
C VAL A 371 -36.90 -19.56 -11.74
N LYS A 372 -36.19 -20.68 -11.61
CA LYS A 372 -36.07 -21.73 -12.65
C LYS A 372 -37.11 -22.84 -12.53
N LYS A 373 -37.91 -22.82 -11.47
CA LYS A 373 -39.12 -23.65 -11.31
C LYS A 373 -40.35 -22.83 -11.63
#